data_9a4997791a46f70cfa4da9280c97a712
#
_entry.id   9a4997791a46f70cfa4da9280c97a712
#
_cell.length_a   1.000
_cell.length_b   1.000
_cell.length_c   1.000
_cell.angle_alpha   90.00
_cell.angle_beta   90.00
_cell.angle_gamma   90.00
#
_symmetry.space_group_name_H-M   'P 1'
#
loop_
_entity.id
_entity.type
_entity.pdbx_description
1 polymer ?
#
loop_
_entity_poly.entity_id
_entity_poly.type
_entity_poly.pdbx_seq_one_letter_code
_entity_poly.pdbx_strand_id
1 'polypeptide(L)'
;VTGAGGGLGKEHALEFAKRGAKVVVNDLGGSVDGSGASDSANEVVELIKSQGGEAFASGASVTDLSAVKAMIAETLETWGRVDMLVNNAGILRDKSFHKMSVEDFNLVMQVHFEGTLNCTHTVFPIMREQAFGRIIFTSSSSGVFGNFGQSNYGSAKMAMIGLMNTLK
;
A
#
# COMPACT_ATOMS: atom_id res chain seq x y z
N VAL A 1 -0.96 -1.29 6.59
CA VAL A 1 0.05 -0.61 5.76
C VAL A 1 0.39 -1.52 4.60
N THR A 2 0.25 -1.06 3.35
CA THR A 2 0.61 -1.84 2.17
C THR A 2 2.06 -1.57 1.74
N GLY A 3 2.75 -2.60 1.19
CA GLY A 3 4.18 -2.51 0.89
C GLY A 3 5.02 -2.29 2.14
N ALA A 4 4.69 -2.99 3.22
CA ALA A 4 5.25 -2.74 4.55
C ALA A 4 6.38 -3.71 4.94
N GLY A 5 6.82 -4.57 4.03
CA GLY A 5 7.97 -5.45 4.26
C GLY A 5 9.32 -4.72 4.21
N GLY A 6 9.35 -3.49 3.67
CA GLY A 6 10.58 -2.71 3.55
C GLY A 6 10.37 -1.21 3.40
N GLY A 7 11.46 -0.47 3.29
CA GLY A 7 11.46 0.97 2.99
C GLY A 7 10.52 1.80 3.88
N LEU A 8 9.84 2.78 3.29
CA LEU A 8 8.92 3.67 3.99
C LEU A 8 7.74 2.92 4.65
N GLY A 9 7.21 1.88 4.00
CA GLY A 9 6.10 1.10 4.55
C GLY A 9 6.47 0.41 5.85
N LYS A 10 7.65 -0.18 5.93
CA LYS A 10 8.19 -0.78 7.15
C LYS A 10 8.30 0.27 8.28
N GLU A 11 8.87 1.43 8.00
CA GLU A 11 9.02 2.50 9.00
C GLU A 11 7.66 3.01 9.49
N HIS A 12 6.67 3.14 8.60
CA HIS A 12 5.31 3.45 9.01
C HIS A 12 4.72 2.38 9.93
N ALA A 13 4.87 1.09 9.57
CA ALA A 13 4.36 -0.01 10.38
C ALA A 13 4.99 -0.03 11.79
N LEU A 14 6.30 0.13 11.87
CA LEU A 14 7.03 0.17 13.14
C LEU A 14 6.63 1.37 14.01
N GLU A 15 6.53 2.56 13.42
CA GLU A 15 6.17 3.76 14.17
C GLU A 15 4.72 3.72 14.66
N PHE A 16 3.78 3.19 13.87
CA PHE A 16 2.41 2.99 14.35
C PHE A 16 2.34 1.98 15.49
N ALA A 17 3.03 0.84 15.36
CA ALA A 17 3.07 -0.16 16.42
C ALA A 17 3.67 0.39 17.72
N LYS A 18 4.77 1.15 17.62
CA LYS A 18 5.39 1.84 18.76
C LYS A 18 4.45 2.80 19.48
N ARG A 19 3.48 3.38 18.76
CA ARG A 19 2.42 4.26 19.30
C ARG A 19 1.18 3.49 19.78
N GLY A 20 1.24 2.17 19.83
CA GLY A 20 0.17 1.32 20.34
C GLY A 20 -0.89 0.93 19.31
N ALA A 21 -0.68 1.19 18.02
CA ALA A 21 -1.55 0.67 16.99
C ALA A 21 -1.30 -0.83 16.76
N LYS A 22 -2.38 -1.57 16.46
CA LYS A 22 -2.31 -2.94 15.94
C LYS A 22 -2.14 -2.86 14.43
N VAL A 23 -1.18 -3.57 13.86
CA VAL A 23 -0.74 -3.32 12.49
C VAL A 23 -0.84 -4.57 11.62
N VAL A 24 -1.57 -4.45 10.51
CA VAL A 24 -1.43 -5.39 9.40
C VAL A 24 -0.24 -4.97 8.55
N VAL A 25 0.77 -5.81 8.48
CA VAL A 25 1.94 -5.65 7.62
C VAL A 25 1.66 -6.38 6.32
N ASN A 26 1.23 -5.64 5.30
CA ASN A 26 0.95 -6.24 4.00
C ASN A 26 2.13 -6.05 3.05
N ASP A 27 2.66 -7.15 2.53
CA ASP A 27 3.70 -7.16 1.50
C ASP A 27 3.69 -8.48 0.73
N LEU A 28 3.87 -8.42 -0.59
CA LEU A 28 4.03 -9.60 -1.44
C LEU A 28 5.42 -10.24 -1.33
N GLY A 29 6.37 -9.56 -0.68
CA GLY A 29 7.76 -9.99 -0.62
C GLY A 29 8.53 -9.78 -1.92
N GLY A 30 8.00 -9.03 -2.87
CA GLY A 30 8.68 -8.70 -4.12
C GLY A 30 9.77 -7.64 -3.93
N SER A 31 10.74 -7.60 -4.84
CA SER A 31 11.72 -6.52 -4.93
C SER A 31 11.09 -5.25 -5.52
N VAL A 32 11.86 -4.15 -5.57
CA VAL A 32 11.40 -2.83 -6.02
C VAL A 32 10.83 -2.85 -7.45
N ASP A 33 11.29 -3.75 -8.31
CA ASP A 33 10.77 -3.92 -9.67
C ASP A 33 9.54 -4.84 -9.77
N GLY A 34 9.07 -5.38 -8.63
CA GLY A 34 7.92 -6.28 -8.54
C GLY A 34 8.26 -7.74 -8.80
N SER A 35 9.54 -8.13 -8.86
CA SER A 35 9.98 -9.51 -9.04
C SER A 35 10.36 -10.17 -7.71
N GLY A 36 10.46 -11.51 -7.70
CA GLY A 36 10.92 -12.26 -6.53
C GLY A 36 9.84 -12.45 -5.45
N ALA A 37 10.25 -13.12 -4.37
CA ALA A 37 9.44 -13.33 -3.17
C ALA A 37 10.35 -13.40 -1.95
N SER A 38 9.93 -12.81 -0.83
CA SER A 38 10.63 -12.84 0.44
C SER A 38 9.63 -12.93 1.60
N ASP A 39 10.12 -13.24 2.77
CA ASP A 39 9.32 -13.28 4.00
C ASP A 39 9.30 -11.95 4.77
N SER A 40 9.56 -10.87 4.08
CA SER A 40 9.77 -9.52 4.65
C SER A 40 8.61 -9.03 5.52
N ALA A 41 7.36 -9.39 5.18
CA ALA A 41 6.21 -9.04 6.01
C ALA A 41 6.28 -9.70 7.40
N ASN A 42 6.61 -10.99 7.46
CA ASN A 42 6.76 -11.71 8.73
C ASN A 42 7.95 -11.21 9.54
N GLU A 43 9.06 -10.87 8.90
CA GLU A 43 10.23 -10.26 9.60
C GLU A 43 9.84 -8.96 10.31
N VAL A 44 9.04 -8.11 9.66
CA VAL A 44 8.55 -6.86 10.28
C VAL A 44 7.55 -7.16 11.40
N VAL A 45 6.68 -8.15 11.25
CA VAL A 45 5.75 -8.58 12.30
C VAL A 45 6.51 -9.06 13.54
N GLU A 46 7.52 -9.91 13.37
CA GLU A 46 8.33 -10.39 14.50
C GLU A 46 9.08 -9.24 15.18
N LEU A 47 9.57 -8.27 14.43
CA LEU A 47 10.19 -7.08 14.99
C LEU A 47 9.19 -6.26 15.82
N ILE A 48 7.97 -6.06 15.35
CA ILE A 48 6.89 -5.37 16.08
C ILE A 48 6.58 -6.12 17.39
N LYS A 49 6.39 -7.43 17.31
CA LYS A 49 6.08 -8.27 18.48
C LYS A 49 7.20 -8.26 19.51
N SER A 50 8.46 -8.31 19.06
CA SER A 50 9.64 -8.26 19.97
C SER A 50 9.73 -6.96 20.76
N GLN A 51 9.11 -5.89 20.25
CA GLN A 51 9.01 -4.58 20.90
C GLN A 51 7.72 -4.42 21.73
N GLY A 52 6.94 -5.49 21.87
CA GLY A 52 5.69 -5.50 22.65
C GLY A 52 4.47 -4.98 21.89
N GLY A 53 4.58 -4.77 20.56
CA GLY A 53 3.46 -4.40 19.70
C GLY A 53 2.64 -5.59 19.23
N GLU A 54 1.51 -5.32 18.56
CA GLU A 54 0.59 -6.33 18.03
C GLU A 54 0.48 -6.17 16.51
N ALA A 55 0.81 -7.24 15.77
CA ALA A 55 0.76 -7.24 14.31
C ALA A 55 0.53 -8.64 13.73
N PHE A 56 0.00 -8.69 12.51
CA PHE A 56 0.06 -9.88 11.67
C PHE A 56 0.46 -9.54 10.22
N ALA A 57 0.99 -10.54 9.51
CA ALA A 57 1.44 -10.39 8.13
C ALA A 57 0.32 -10.76 7.15
N SER A 58 0.27 -10.07 6.02
CA SER A 58 -0.60 -10.42 4.90
C SER A 58 0.17 -10.37 3.59
N GLY A 59 0.16 -11.48 2.84
CA GLY A 59 0.70 -11.57 1.48
C GLY A 59 -0.30 -11.19 0.38
N ALA A 60 -1.39 -10.50 0.71
CA ALA A 60 -2.40 -10.11 -0.26
C ALA A 60 -1.83 -9.16 -1.32
N SER A 61 -2.02 -9.48 -2.61
CA SER A 61 -1.75 -8.55 -3.69
C SER A 61 -2.77 -7.40 -3.67
N VAL A 62 -2.30 -6.16 -3.65
CA VAL A 62 -3.18 -4.98 -3.74
C VAL A 62 -3.92 -4.90 -5.08
N THR A 63 -3.41 -5.58 -6.13
CA THR A 63 -4.06 -5.64 -7.45
C THR A 63 -5.18 -6.67 -7.52
N ASP A 64 -5.27 -7.57 -6.54
CA ASP A 64 -6.35 -8.55 -6.40
C ASP A 64 -7.38 -8.07 -5.37
N LEU A 65 -8.52 -7.60 -5.86
CA LEU A 65 -9.60 -7.10 -5.00
C LEU A 65 -10.12 -8.18 -4.04
N SER A 66 -10.12 -9.45 -4.43
CA SER A 66 -10.59 -10.56 -3.55
C SER A 66 -9.60 -10.80 -2.41
N ALA A 67 -8.30 -10.78 -2.70
CA ALA A 67 -7.26 -10.88 -1.68
C ALA A 67 -7.28 -9.68 -0.71
N VAL A 68 -7.49 -8.46 -1.24
CA VAL A 68 -7.66 -7.26 -0.41
C VAL A 68 -8.88 -7.39 0.52
N LYS A 69 -10.02 -7.83 0.00
CA LYS A 69 -11.22 -8.05 0.82
C LYS A 69 -10.99 -9.09 1.92
N ALA A 70 -10.29 -10.18 1.61
CA ALA A 70 -9.95 -11.20 2.59
C ALA A 70 -9.04 -10.65 3.70
N MET A 71 -8.01 -9.89 3.36
CA MET A 71 -7.13 -9.23 4.33
C MET A 71 -7.90 -8.28 5.26
N ILE A 72 -8.82 -7.48 4.71
CA ILE A 72 -9.63 -6.56 5.52
C ILE A 72 -10.64 -7.33 6.40
N ALA A 73 -11.23 -8.42 5.89
CA ALA A 73 -12.12 -9.27 6.68
C ALA A 73 -11.37 -9.90 7.88
N GLU A 74 -10.17 -10.44 7.66
CA GLU A 74 -9.31 -10.95 8.73
C GLU A 74 -8.96 -9.87 9.77
N THR A 75 -8.71 -8.63 9.31
CA THR A 75 -8.46 -7.49 10.20
C THR A 75 -9.66 -7.20 11.10
N LEU A 76 -10.87 -7.22 10.52
CA LEU A 76 -12.12 -7.00 11.26
C LEU A 76 -12.43 -8.16 12.22
N GLU A 77 -12.17 -9.40 11.81
CA GLU A 77 -12.34 -10.58 12.67
C GLU A 77 -11.38 -10.53 13.86
N THR A 78 -10.15 -10.10 13.64
CA THR A 78 -9.11 -10.06 14.68
C THR A 78 -9.28 -8.90 15.64
N TRP A 79 -9.62 -7.70 15.14
CA TRP A 79 -9.60 -6.46 15.94
C TRP A 79 -10.89 -5.65 15.91
N GLY A 80 -11.88 -6.05 15.11
CA GLY A 80 -13.21 -5.44 15.06
C GLY A 80 -13.31 -4.10 14.34
N ARG A 81 -12.19 -3.56 13.84
CA ARG A 81 -12.14 -2.22 13.23
C ARG A 81 -10.96 -1.99 12.30
N VAL A 82 -11.07 -0.97 11.44
CA VAL A 82 -9.97 -0.44 10.63
C VAL A 82 -9.95 1.08 10.77
N ASP A 83 -8.93 1.63 11.41
CA ASP A 83 -8.82 3.07 11.70
C ASP A 83 -7.96 3.83 10.70
N MET A 84 -6.90 3.18 10.21
CA MET A 84 -5.93 3.80 9.32
C MET A 84 -5.59 2.86 8.17
N LEU A 85 -5.55 3.40 6.95
CA LEU A 85 -5.00 2.75 5.77
C LEU A 85 -3.85 3.59 5.24
N VAL A 86 -2.68 2.96 5.07
CA VAL A 86 -1.54 3.58 4.36
C VAL A 86 -1.35 2.85 3.04
N ASN A 87 -1.75 3.50 1.96
CA ASN A 87 -1.51 3.06 0.59
C ASN A 87 -0.08 3.43 0.20
N ASN A 88 0.84 2.49 0.40
CA ASN A 88 2.27 2.69 0.14
C ASN A 88 2.84 1.66 -0.86
N ALA A 89 2.19 0.52 -1.06
CA ALA A 89 2.64 -0.47 -2.03
C ALA A 89 2.96 0.14 -3.40
N GLY A 90 4.06 -0.27 -4.00
CA GLY A 90 4.49 0.27 -5.27
C GLY A 90 5.72 -0.42 -5.83
N ILE A 91 5.89 -0.29 -7.14
CA ILE A 91 7.03 -0.81 -7.91
C ILE A 91 7.58 0.26 -8.84
N LEU A 92 8.80 0.08 -9.30
CA LEU A 92 9.44 0.96 -10.29
C LEU A 92 9.79 0.17 -11.56
N ARG A 93 9.40 0.72 -12.71
CA ARG A 93 9.72 0.24 -14.06
C ARG A 93 10.12 1.43 -14.92
N ASP A 94 11.21 2.10 -14.49
CA ASP A 94 11.66 3.35 -15.07
C ASP A 94 12.33 3.12 -16.41
N LYS A 95 11.85 3.81 -17.44
CA LYS A 95 12.41 3.85 -18.79
C LYS A 95 12.04 5.15 -19.49
N SER A 96 12.89 5.64 -20.39
CA SER A 96 12.48 6.75 -21.27
C SER A 96 11.21 6.37 -22.03
N PHE A 97 10.28 7.33 -22.22
CA PHE A 97 8.92 7.05 -22.72
C PHE A 97 8.90 6.22 -24.02
N HIS A 98 9.78 6.54 -24.98
CA HIS A 98 9.86 5.81 -26.26
C HIS A 98 10.39 4.37 -26.15
N LYS A 99 10.98 3.98 -25.01
CA LYS A 99 11.48 2.62 -24.73
C LYS A 99 10.61 1.87 -23.71
N MET A 100 9.66 2.56 -23.10
CA MET A 100 8.76 1.95 -22.12
C MET A 100 7.72 1.10 -22.82
N SER A 101 7.57 -0.15 -22.41
CA SER A 101 6.49 -0.99 -22.91
C SER A 101 5.16 -0.60 -22.30
N VAL A 102 4.07 -0.87 -22.99
CA VAL A 102 2.71 -0.64 -22.47
C VAL A 102 2.46 -1.55 -21.27
N GLU A 103 3.02 -2.73 -21.26
CA GLU A 103 2.94 -3.70 -20.15
C GLU A 103 3.59 -3.14 -18.88
N ASP A 104 4.80 -2.59 -18.96
CA ASP A 104 5.49 -1.95 -17.82
C ASP A 104 4.70 -0.71 -17.34
N PHE A 105 4.12 0.05 -18.27
CA PHE A 105 3.28 1.19 -17.92
C PHE A 105 2.05 0.74 -17.13
N ASN A 106 1.32 -0.23 -17.67
CA ASN A 106 0.08 -0.74 -17.06
C ASN A 106 0.34 -1.43 -15.72
N LEU A 107 1.42 -2.20 -15.60
CA LEU A 107 1.76 -2.86 -14.34
C LEU A 107 2.00 -1.83 -13.21
N VAL A 108 2.69 -0.74 -13.50
CA VAL A 108 2.90 0.34 -12.52
C VAL A 108 1.58 1.03 -12.17
N MET A 109 0.70 1.30 -13.15
CA MET A 109 -0.65 1.83 -12.90
C MET A 109 -1.47 0.89 -12.02
N GLN A 110 -1.47 -0.41 -12.31
CA GLN A 110 -2.20 -1.42 -11.54
C GLN A 110 -1.75 -1.44 -10.08
N VAL A 111 -0.44 -1.54 -9.83
CA VAL A 111 0.06 -1.63 -8.46
C VAL A 111 -0.20 -0.34 -7.68
N HIS A 112 0.16 0.82 -8.27
CA HIS A 112 0.08 2.08 -7.55
C HIS A 112 -1.35 2.63 -7.45
N PHE A 113 -2.07 2.73 -8.59
CA PHE A 113 -3.38 3.36 -8.61
C PHE A 113 -4.51 2.38 -8.35
N GLU A 114 -4.62 1.28 -9.11
CA GLU A 114 -5.69 0.31 -8.90
C GLU A 114 -5.57 -0.38 -7.53
N GLY A 115 -4.33 -0.70 -7.09
CA GLY A 115 -4.09 -1.23 -5.76
C GLY A 115 -4.53 -0.27 -4.64
N THR A 116 -4.23 1.02 -4.79
CA THR A 116 -4.72 2.08 -3.89
C THR A 116 -6.25 2.17 -3.92
N LEU A 117 -6.85 2.10 -5.11
CA LEU A 117 -8.32 2.13 -5.28
C LEU A 117 -8.96 0.91 -4.59
N ASN A 118 -8.45 -0.30 -4.80
CA ASN A 118 -8.95 -1.54 -4.21
C ASN A 118 -8.96 -1.48 -2.68
N CYS A 119 -7.83 -1.09 -2.08
CA CYS A 119 -7.70 -0.97 -0.63
C CYS A 119 -8.63 0.13 -0.09
N THR A 120 -8.61 1.30 -0.70
CA THR A 120 -9.42 2.44 -0.28
C THR A 120 -10.91 2.16 -0.38
N HIS A 121 -11.37 1.61 -1.53
CA HIS A 121 -12.76 1.27 -1.75
C HIS A 121 -13.27 0.22 -0.75
N THR A 122 -12.41 -0.73 -0.34
CA THR A 122 -12.79 -1.78 0.61
C THR A 122 -12.93 -1.23 2.03
N VAL A 123 -12.04 -0.33 2.49
CA VAL A 123 -12.08 0.19 3.87
C VAL A 123 -13.03 1.39 4.02
N PHE A 124 -13.31 2.12 2.97
CA PHE A 124 -14.06 3.38 3.04
C PHE A 124 -15.47 3.23 3.67
N PRO A 125 -16.30 2.24 3.27
CA PRO A 125 -17.60 2.02 3.91
C PRO A 125 -17.46 1.67 5.39
N ILE A 126 -16.47 0.87 5.77
CA ILE A 126 -16.19 0.49 7.14
C ILE A 126 -15.87 1.72 8.00
N MET A 127 -14.98 2.57 7.52
CA MET A 127 -14.59 3.80 8.21
C MET A 127 -15.78 4.78 8.34
N ARG A 128 -16.66 4.82 7.34
CA ARG A 128 -17.90 5.62 7.42
C ARG A 128 -18.83 5.12 8.52
N GLU A 129 -19.06 3.80 8.62
CA GLU A 129 -19.88 3.20 9.67
C GLU A 129 -19.27 3.42 11.06
N GLN A 130 -17.96 3.37 11.17
CA GLN A 130 -17.22 3.67 12.41
C GLN A 130 -17.28 5.16 12.80
N ALA A 131 -17.71 6.05 11.90
CA ALA A 131 -17.59 7.50 12.01
C ALA A 131 -16.14 7.98 12.28
N PHE A 132 -15.16 7.15 11.90
CA PHE A 132 -13.75 7.43 12.06
C PHE A 132 -12.92 6.65 11.02
N GLY A 133 -11.94 7.34 10.40
CA GLY A 133 -10.95 6.73 9.52
C GLY A 133 -9.92 7.75 9.04
N ARG A 134 -8.74 7.25 8.69
CA ARG A 134 -7.67 8.04 8.06
C ARG A 134 -7.06 7.23 6.93
N ILE A 135 -7.07 7.79 5.74
CA ILE A 135 -6.50 7.14 4.54
C ILE A 135 -5.33 8.00 4.06
N ILE A 136 -4.18 7.40 3.98
CA ILE A 136 -2.94 8.03 3.53
C ILE A 136 -2.61 7.49 2.13
N PHE A 137 -2.30 8.40 1.23
CA PHE A 137 -1.87 8.12 -0.14
C PHE A 137 -0.40 8.53 -0.30
N THR A 138 0.47 7.57 -0.56
CA THR A 138 1.90 7.84 -0.80
C THR A 138 2.09 8.34 -2.23
N SER A 139 1.98 9.64 -2.43
CA SER A 139 2.22 10.30 -3.73
C SER A 139 3.71 10.62 -3.91
N SER A 140 4.06 11.38 -4.93
CA SER A 140 5.42 11.73 -5.27
C SER A 140 5.50 13.07 -5.98
N SER A 141 6.62 13.78 -5.80
CA SER A 141 6.97 14.95 -6.62
C SER A 141 6.99 14.64 -8.12
N SER A 142 7.35 13.40 -8.50
CA SER A 142 7.29 12.94 -9.89
C SER A 142 5.88 12.99 -10.48
N GLY A 143 4.83 12.82 -9.66
CA GLY A 143 3.44 12.97 -10.10
C GLY A 143 3.05 14.43 -10.35
N VAL A 144 3.60 15.37 -9.56
CA VAL A 144 3.23 16.79 -9.63
C VAL A 144 4.08 17.55 -10.65
N PHE A 145 5.38 17.30 -10.65
CA PHE A 145 6.35 18.07 -11.45
C PHE A 145 6.93 17.28 -12.63
N GLY A 146 6.64 15.98 -12.70
CA GLY A 146 7.23 15.07 -13.67
C GLY A 146 8.66 14.66 -13.28
N ASN A 147 9.10 13.53 -13.86
CA ASN A 147 10.49 13.08 -13.79
C ASN A 147 10.81 12.27 -15.03
N PHE A 148 11.99 12.50 -15.64
CA PHE A 148 12.41 11.76 -16.83
C PHE A 148 12.48 10.26 -16.53
N GLY A 149 11.93 9.45 -17.43
CA GLY A 149 11.91 8.00 -17.29
C GLY A 149 10.77 7.44 -16.44
N GLN A 150 9.94 8.29 -15.83
CA GLN A 150 8.86 7.90 -14.91
C GLN A 150 7.46 8.26 -15.42
N SER A 151 7.20 8.14 -16.71
CA SER A 151 5.88 8.46 -17.26
C SER A 151 4.76 7.59 -16.68
N ASN A 152 5.00 6.31 -16.43
CA ASN A 152 4.10 5.38 -15.74
C ASN A 152 3.90 5.77 -14.27
N TYR A 153 4.99 5.89 -13.53
CA TYR A 153 5.00 6.19 -12.11
C TYR A 153 4.40 7.58 -11.81
N GLY A 154 4.82 8.62 -12.54
CA GLY A 154 4.29 9.97 -12.40
C GLY A 154 2.79 10.03 -12.67
N SER A 155 2.31 9.36 -13.73
CA SER A 155 0.87 9.26 -14.03
C SER A 155 0.09 8.60 -12.90
N ALA A 156 0.57 7.47 -12.37
CA ALA A 156 -0.07 6.76 -11.27
C ALA A 156 -0.12 7.62 -9.98
N LYS A 157 0.99 8.29 -9.65
CA LYS A 157 1.07 9.15 -8.46
C LYS A 157 0.20 10.40 -8.55
N MET A 158 -0.01 10.95 -9.76
CA MET A 158 -0.95 12.06 -9.97
C MET A 158 -2.41 11.58 -9.92
N ALA A 159 -2.72 10.40 -10.45
CA ALA A 159 -4.06 9.81 -10.34
C ALA A 159 -4.50 9.61 -8.89
N MET A 160 -3.59 9.22 -8.00
CA MET A 160 -3.84 9.12 -6.55
C MET A 160 -4.23 10.46 -5.93
N ILE A 161 -3.62 11.57 -6.36
CA ILE A 161 -3.97 12.93 -5.89
C ILE A 161 -5.39 13.28 -6.30
N GLY A 162 -5.77 12.94 -7.55
CA GLY A 162 -7.14 13.13 -8.04
C GLY A 162 -8.16 12.37 -7.20
N LEU A 163 -7.91 11.08 -6.93
CA LEU A 163 -8.76 10.26 -6.07
C LEU A 163 -8.88 10.84 -4.66
N MET A 164 -7.76 11.19 -4.02
CA MET A 164 -7.72 11.79 -2.69
C MET A 164 -8.58 13.06 -2.62
N ASN A 165 -8.49 13.92 -3.63
CA ASN A 165 -9.22 15.18 -3.65
C ASN A 165 -10.73 15.01 -3.76
N THR A 166 -11.21 13.89 -4.31
CA THR A 166 -12.63 13.57 -4.45
C THR A 166 -13.24 12.85 -3.24
N LEU A 167 -12.40 12.32 -2.35
CA LEU A 167 -12.83 11.58 -1.16
C LEU A 167 -12.84 12.42 0.13
N LYS A 168 -12.55 13.70 0.06
CA LYS A 168 -12.54 14.63 1.20
C LYS A 168 -13.93 14.87 1.77
#